data_32f901829f4d848b406ba71c8ec43c62
#
_entry.id   32f901829f4d848b406ba71c8ec43c62
#
_cell.length_a   1.000
_cell.length_b   1.000
_cell.length_c   1.000
_cell.angle_alpha   90.00
_cell.angle_beta   90.00
_cell.angle_gamma   90.00
#
_symmetry.space_group_name_H-M   'P 1'
#
loop_
_entity.id
_entity.type
_entity.pdbx_description
1 polymer ?
#
loop_
_entity_poly.entity_id
_entity_poly.type
_entity_poly.pdbx_seq_one_letter_code
_entity_poly.pdbx_strand_id
1 'polypeptide(L)'
;MPNTLLAALARRGALPTLLAALVAFLGGCDWSEGRGGGGRLPETFDVVVYGGTSAAVTAAAQVRRMGKSVVVVSPDRHLGGLSSGGLGWTDTGDKSVIGGLAREFYHRVWLHYEDPEAWRWQARSEYGNRGQGTPAADGARRTMWIFEPRVAEEVFEGLLAEHGIDVRRDEWLDRGSGVHVEDGRIRSIATESGARFAGSAFIDATYEGDLMAAAGVSYTVGREGTDSYGEEWAGVQKDARHHGHFFSHGIDPYVTPGDPASGLLPRISPEPPGENGSADHRIQAYCFRLCLTRVPENRVPFPKPEAYDPSQYELILRVFATGWRETFRKFDPIPNSKTDTNNHGPFSTDNIGMNYAYPEASYEARKAIVAEHERYQKGLLYFLANDQRVPADVREEIARWGLARDEFIGNGNWPHQLYIRESRRLLGEFVMTEHECLAKRAVPDSVGMGSYAMDSHNVQRYVTADGFVQNEGDIGVKPLRPYGIAFGSLKPRRQEVTNLLVPVCVSASHIAYGSIRMEPVFMILGQSAATAAVLAIEEGVAVQDLKYDKLRDRLLADGQILELQD
;
A
#
# COMPACT_ATOMS: atom_id res chain seq x y z
N MET A 1 42.39 16.15 40.95
CA MET A 1 43.85 16.07 41.22
C MET A 1 44.30 14.64 41.10
N PRO A 2 45.47 14.36 40.61
CA PRO A 2 46.00 14.67 39.27
C PRO A 2 46.70 13.46 38.62
N ASN A 3 46.96 13.58 37.32
CA ASN A 3 48.30 13.45 36.68
C ASN A 3 48.97 12.08 36.69
N THR A 4 49.64 11.65 35.71
CA THR A 4 50.59 12.06 34.65
C THR A 4 51.30 10.78 34.23
N LEU A 5 51.93 10.54 33.18
CA LEU A 5 52.84 11.11 32.22
C LEU A 5 53.37 10.00 31.33
N LEU A 6 53.52 10.27 30.05
CA LEU A 6 54.77 10.33 29.23
C LEU A 6 55.57 9.04 29.05
N ALA A 7 56.16 8.70 28.00
CA ALA A 7 56.78 9.21 26.78
C ALA A 7 57.68 8.10 26.21
N ALA A 8 57.80 7.97 24.95
CA ALA A 8 58.74 8.44 23.94
C ALA A 8 59.89 7.45 23.64
N LEU A 9 60.26 7.39 22.36
CA LEU A 9 61.60 7.38 21.70
C LEU A 9 61.51 6.53 20.43
N ALA A 10 61.47 7.04 19.24
CA ALA A 10 62.45 7.72 18.40
C ALA A 10 63.73 6.92 18.04
N ARG A 11 63.94 6.70 16.75
CA ARG A 11 65.14 6.96 15.95
C ARG A 11 65.18 6.11 14.67
N ARG A 12 65.18 6.82 13.51
CA ARG A 12 66.28 7.12 12.54
C ARG A 12 66.63 5.94 11.63
N GLY A 13 66.75 6.06 10.35
CA GLY A 13 67.27 7.00 9.41
C GLY A 13 67.35 6.43 8.02
N ALA A 14 67.40 7.25 7.11
CA ALA A 14 68.31 7.64 6.04
C ALA A 14 67.91 7.30 4.59
N LEU A 15 67.77 8.32 3.77
CA LEU A 15 67.86 8.45 2.31
C LEU A 15 69.30 8.13 1.80
N PRO A 16 69.50 7.91 0.46
CA PRO A 16 69.76 9.02 -0.47
C PRO A 16 69.18 8.84 -1.92
N THR A 17 68.69 9.90 -2.49
CA THR A 17 69.15 10.87 -3.53
C THR A 17 69.66 10.38 -4.90
N LEU A 18 69.18 11.18 -5.92
CA LEU A 18 69.70 11.51 -7.26
C LEU A 18 69.21 10.63 -8.43
N LEU A 19 68.67 11.11 -9.53
CA LEU A 19 69.11 12.24 -10.41
C LEU A 19 68.00 12.67 -11.37
N ALA A 20 67.96 13.95 -11.69
CA ALA A 20 67.09 14.64 -12.64
C ALA A 20 67.54 14.44 -14.10
N ALA A 21 66.61 14.49 -15.03
CA ALA A 21 66.86 15.04 -16.37
C ALA A 21 65.61 15.73 -16.93
N LEU A 22 65.77 16.96 -17.21
CA LEU A 22 64.89 17.99 -17.81
C LEU A 22 64.82 17.81 -19.31
N VAL A 23 63.64 17.78 -19.94
CA VAL A 23 63.43 18.36 -21.27
C VAL A 23 62.04 18.99 -21.32
N ALA A 24 62.02 20.31 -21.48
CA ALA A 24 60.88 21.11 -21.84
C ALA A 24 60.72 21.17 -23.34
N PHE A 25 59.47 21.15 -23.87
CA PHE A 25 59.05 22.07 -24.93
C PHE A 25 57.52 22.05 -25.18
N LEU A 26 56.85 23.14 -24.88
CA LEU A 26 55.82 23.87 -25.58
C LEU A 26 54.59 23.16 -26.18
N GLY A 27 53.42 23.61 -25.75
CA GLY A 27 52.20 23.53 -26.53
C GLY A 27 50.97 23.51 -25.63
N GLY A 28 50.46 24.68 -25.20
CA GLY A 28 49.25 24.81 -24.40
C GLY A 28 47.99 24.42 -25.17
N CYS A 29 47.10 23.79 -24.45
CA CYS A 29 45.67 24.01 -24.52
C CYS A 29 45.10 23.42 -23.25
N ASP A 30 44.73 24.29 -22.34
CA ASP A 30 43.98 23.97 -21.11
C ASP A 30 42.57 23.50 -21.51
N TRP A 31 42.37 22.21 -21.49
CA TRP A 31 41.04 21.62 -21.39
C TRP A 31 40.93 21.02 -20.01
N SER A 32 40.34 21.79 -19.12
CA SER A 32 39.79 21.26 -17.88
C SER A 32 38.72 20.23 -18.24
N GLU A 33 39.10 18.96 -18.34
CA GLU A 33 38.14 17.85 -18.30
C GLU A 33 37.46 17.89 -16.94
N GLY A 34 36.26 18.51 -16.91
CA GLY A 34 35.28 18.25 -15.88
C GLY A 34 35.12 16.73 -15.82
N ARG A 35 35.32 16.15 -14.65
CA ARG A 35 34.94 14.77 -14.33
C ARG A 35 33.43 14.64 -14.55
N GLY A 36 33.02 14.44 -15.79
CA GLY A 36 31.71 13.95 -16.14
C GLY A 36 31.69 12.48 -15.72
N GLY A 37 30.94 12.17 -14.68
CA GLY A 37 30.57 10.81 -14.36
C GLY A 37 29.96 10.20 -15.62
N GLY A 38 30.55 9.14 -16.15
CA GLY A 38 30.06 8.36 -17.28
C GLY A 38 28.74 7.68 -16.87
N GLY A 39 27.64 8.44 -16.84
CA GLY A 39 26.32 7.93 -16.56
C GLY A 39 25.94 6.96 -17.68
N ARG A 40 25.57 5.74 -17.31
CA ARG A 40 24.98 4.74 -18.21
C ARG A 40 23.82 5.42 -18.96
N LEU A 41 23.77 5.27 -20.28
CA LEU A 41 22.65 5.79 -21.07
C LEU A 41 21.34 5.15 -20.58
N PRO A 42 20.23 5.90 -20.55
CA PRO A 42 18.95 5.34 -20.10
C PRO A 42 18.47 4.25 -21.07
N GLU A 43 17.91 3.18 -20.50
CA GLU A 43 17.13 2.21 -21.27
C GLU A 43 15.81 2.89 -21.69
N THR A 44 15.40 2.73 -22.96
CA THR A 44 14.26 3.47 -23.51
C THR A 44 13.08 2.55 -23.80
N PHE A 45 11.91 2.97 -23.36
CA PHE A 45 10.64 2.28 -23.55
C PHE A 45 9.55 3.27 -23.99
N ASP A 46 8.44 2.78 -24.52
CA ASP A 46 7.26 3.63 -24.76
C ASP A 46 6.66 4.08 -23.43
N VAL A 47 6.50 3.14 -22.48
CA VAL A 47 5.95 3.41 -21.15
C VAL A 47 6.87 2.87 -20.06
N VAL A 48 7.12 3.68 -19.02
CA VAL A 48 7.79 3.27 -17.79
C VAL A 48 6.75 3.23 -16.66
N VAL A 49 6.56 2.06 -16.06
CA VAL A 49 5.69 1.88 -14.88
C VAL A 49 6.57 1.81 -13.65
N TYR A 50 6.40 2.74 -12.72
CA TYR A 50 7.11 2.74 -11.44
C TYR A 50 6.19 2.22 -10.33
N GLY A 51 6.60 1.13 -9.65
CA GLY A 51 5.88 0.44 -8.59
C GLY A 51 5.68 -1.04 -8.86
N GLY A 52 5.33 -1.80 -7.80
CA GLY A 52 5.14 -3.26 -7.84
C GLY A 52 3.71 -3.71 -7.51
N THR A 53 2.73 -2.79 -7.45
CA THR A 53 1.34 -3.08 -7.06
C THR A 53 0.58 -3.88 -8.12
N SER A 54 -0.63 -4.31 -7.79
CA SER A 54 -1.54 -4.95 -8.75
C SER A 54 -1.86 -4.04 -9.95
N ALA A 55 -1.93 -2.72 -9.73
CA ALA A 55 -2.07 -1.73 -10.79
C ALA A 55 -0.86 -1.69 -11.73
N ALA A 56 0.36 -1.85 -11.20
CA ALA A 56 1.57 -1.88 -12.04
C ALA A 56 1.55 -3.06 -13.01
N VAL A 57 1.15 -4.25 -12.52
CA VAL A 57 1.06 -5.46 -13.35
C VAL A 57 0.00 -5.31 -14.45
N THR A 58 -1.21 -4.85 -14.08
CA THR A 58 -2.27 -4.67 -15.08
C THR A 58 -1.96 -3.56 -16.08
N ALA A 59 -1.30 -2.49 -15.63
CA ALA A 59 -0.82 -1.43 -16.53
C ALA A 59 0.20 -1.97 -17.54
N ALA A 60 1.21 -2.68 -17.08
CA ALA A 60 2.24 -3.24 -17.96
C ALA A 60 1.66 -4.25 -18.96
N ALA A 61 0.77 -5.14 -18.51
CA ALA A 61 0.07 -6.09 -19.37
C ALA A 61 -0.75 -5.37 -20.46
N GLN A 62 -1.47 -4.30 -20.10
CA GLN A 62 -2.26 -3.52 -21.06
C GLN A 62 -1.36 -2.81 -22.08
N VAL A 63 -0.26 -2.20 -21.69
CA VAL A 63 0.70 -1.59 -22.62
C VAL A 63 1.19 -2.60 -23.65
N ARG A 64 1.56 -3.80 -23.21
CA ARG A 64 2.00 -4.89 -24.10
C ARG A 64 0.89 -5.36 -25.05
N ARG A 65 -0.35 -5.50 -24.57
CA ARG A 65 -1.52 -5.85 -25.39
C ARG A 65 -1.81 -4.82 -26.47
N MET A 66 -1.47 -3.56 -26.22
CA MET A 66 -1.56 -2.48 -27.20
C MET A 66 -0.32 -2.35 -28.08
N GLY A 67 0.63 -3.30 -28.02
CA GLY A 67 1.79 -3.37 -28.92
C GLY A 67 2.95 -2.42 -28.61
N LYS A 68 2.97 -1.80 -27.41
CA LYS A 68 4.05 -0.88 -26.99
C LYS A 68 5.05 -1.61 -26.10
N SER A 69 6.27 -1.04 -26.04
CA SER A 69 7.30 -1.49 -25.11
C SER A 69 7.06 -0.92 -23.71
N VAL A 70 7.33 -1.74 -22.68
CA VAL A 70 7.14 -1.35 -21.28
C VAL A 70 8.21 -1.98 -20.40
N VAL A 71 8.61 -1.27 -19.36
CA VAL A 71 9.37 -1.78 -18.23
C VAL A 71 8.61 -1.48 -16.94
N VAL A 72 8.60 -2.45 -16.02
CA VAL A 72 8.18 -2.25 -14.64
C VAL A 72 9.43 -2.04 -13.80
N VAL A 73 9.54 -0.88 -13.16
CA VAL A 73 10.63 -0.51 -12.24
C VAL A 73 10.05 -0.49 -10.84
N SER A 74 10.37 -1.49 -10.03
CA SER A 74 9.74 -1.70 -8.73
C SER A 74 10.74 -1.58 -7.57
N PRO A 75 10.42 -0.81 -6.52
CA PRO A 75 11.16 -0.86 -5.26
C PRO A 75 10.96 -2.21 -4.56
N ASP A 76 9.89 -2.93 -4.90
CA ASP A 76 9.51 -4.19 -4.28
C ASP A 76 10.13 -5.38 -5.02
N ARG A 77 10.46 -6.41 -4.25
CA ARG A 77 10.91 -7.69 -4.79
C ARG A 77 9.74 -8.56 -5.25
N HIS A 78 8.62 -8.50 -4.54
CA HIS A 78 7.38 -9.21 -4.81
C HIS A 78 6.40 -8.30 -5.52
N LEU A 79 5.65 -8.81 -6.49
CA LEU A 79 4.71 -8.01 -7.27
C LEU A 79 3.27 -8.37 -6.94
N GLY A 80 2.37 -7.43 -7.24
CA GLY A 80 0.93 -7.56 -6.95
C GLY A 80 0.49 -6.83 -5.68
N GLY A 81 1.42 -6.16 -5.00
CA GLY A 81 1.14 -5.34 -3.83
C GLY A 81 0.45 -6.13 -2.72
N LEU A 82 -0.65 -5.59 -2.19
CA LEU A 82 -1.34 -6.22 -1.08
C LEU A 82 -2.07 -7.52 -1.47
N SER A 83 -2.52 -7.66 -2.72
CA SER A 83 -3.16 -8.90 -3.21
C SER A 83 -2.25 -10.12 -3.06
N SER A 84 -0.95 -9.98 -3.32
CA SER A 84 0.07 -11.02 -3.10
C SER A 84 0.71 -10.92 -1.71
N GLY A 85 0.56 -9.79 -1.03
CA GLY A 85 1.21 -9.44 0.24
C GLY A 85 0.37 -9.69 1.48
N GLY A 86 -0.71 -10.48 1.41
CA GLY A 86 -1.48 -10.89 2.58
C GLY A 86 -2.99 -10.79 2.47
N LEU A 87 -3.54 -9.93 1.60
CA LEU A 87 -4.98 -9.78 1.41
C LEU A 87 -5.54 -10.97 0.60
N GLY A 88 -5.92 -12.03 1.29
CA GLY A 88 -6.57 -13.20 0.67
C GLY A 88 -8.10 -13.05 0.51
N TRP A 89 -8.69 -12.13 1.25
CA TRP A 89 -10.12 -11.81 1.19
C TRP A 89 -10.35 -10.48 0.49
N THR A 90 -10.77 -10.51 -0.77
CA THR A 90 -10.91 -9.29 -1.58
C THR A 90 -12.12 -8.46 -1.16
N ASP A 91 -11.88 -7.19 -0.89
CA ASP A 91 -12.91 -6.17 -0.69
C ASP A 91 -13.46 -5.72 -2.04
N THR A 92 -14.58 -6.30 -2.47
CA THR A 92 -15.08 -6.15 -3.85
C THR A 92 -16.21 -5.13 -4.03
N GLY A 93 -17.07 -4.99 -3.02
CA GLY A 93 -18.38 -4.38 -3.26
C GLY A 93 -19.21 -5.20 -4.26
N ASP A 94 -19.75 -4.55 -5.28
CA ASP A 94 -20.47 -5.20 -6.38
C ASP A 94 -19.50 -5.76 -7.43
N LYS A 95 -19.38 -7.07 -7.45
CA LYS A 95 -18.50 -7.79 -8.38
C LYS A 95 -18.88 -7.66 -9.85
N SER A 96 -20.12 -7.27 -10.14
CA SER A 96 -20.60 -7.12 -11.52
C SER A 96 -19.91 -5.98 -12.27
N VAL A 97 -19.43 -4.96 -11.53
CA VAL A 97 -18.75 -3.80 -12.12
C VAL A 97 -17.23 -3.94 -12.23
N ILE A 98 -16.67 -5.08 -11.83
CA ILE A 98 -15.25 -5.37 -11.99
C ILE A 98 -15.04 -6.02 -13.36
N GLY A 99 -14.43 -5.27 -14.29
CA GLY A 99 -14.19 -5.66 -15.69
C GLY A 99 -12.72 -5.84 -16.05
N GLY A 100 -12.43 -6.00 -17.35
CA GLY A 100 -11.10 -5.99 -17.93
C GLY A 100 -10.09 -6.94 -17.28
N LEU A 101 -8.84 -6.48 -17.16
CA LEU A 101 -7.74 -7.23 -16.56
C LEU A 101 -7.97 -7.60 -15.09
N ALA A 102 -8.72 -6.79 -14.33
CA ALA A 102 -9.10 -7.13 -12.98
C ALA A 102 -9.95 -8.41 -12.95
N ARG A 103 -10.98 -8.50 -13.77
CA ARG A 103 -11.79 -9.73 -13.89
C ARG A 103 -10.97 -10.91 -14.38
N GLU A 104 -10.05 -10.69 -15.30
CA GLU A 104 -9.16 -11.74 -15.81
C GLU A 104 -8.26 -12.28 -14.69
N PHE A 105 -7.71 -11.43 -13.81
CA PHE A 105 -6.96 -11.86 -12.65
C PHE A 105 -7.79 -12.83 -11.79
N TYR A 106 -9.01 -12.47 -11.40
CA TYR A 106 -9.87 -13.34 -10.59
C TYR A 106 -10.34 -14.59 -11.33
N HIS A 107 -10.40 -14.56 -12.67
CA HIS A 107 -10.63 -15.75 -13.48
C HIS A 107 -9.41 -16.70 -13.44
N ARG A 108 -8.19 -16.18 -13.53
CA ARG A 108 -6.97 -16.98 -13.45
C ARG A 108 -6.81 -17.61 -12.05
N VAL A 109 -7.16 -16.89 -11.00
CA VAL A 109 -7.26 -17.44 -9.64
C VAL A 109 -8.28 -18.59 -9.58
N TRP A 110 -9.45 -18.42 -10.21
CA TRP A 110 -10.45 -19.50 -10.31
C TRP A 110 -9.89 -20.73 -11.05
N LEU A 111 -9.17 -20.54 -12.15
CA LEU A 111 -8.54 -21.64 -12.90
C LEU A 111 -7.53 -22.41 -12.03
N HIS A 112 -6.74 -21.73 -11.22
CA HIS A 112 -5.82 -22.37 -10.27
C HIS A 112 -6.57 -23.33 -9.33
N TYR A 113 -7.69 -22.90 -8.75
CA TYR A 113 -8.45 -23.72 -7.80
C TYR A 113 -9.39 -24.75 -8.49
N GLU A 114 -9.48 -24.78 -9.81
CA GLU A 114 -10.08 -25.91 -10.56
C GLU A 114 -9.16 -27.13 -10.56
N ASP A 115 -7.84 -26.94 -10.37
CA ASP A 115 -6.89 -28.02 -10.25
C ASP A 115 -7.06 -28.71 -8.87
N PRO A 116 -7.31 -30.04 -8.80
CA PRO A 116 -7.36 -30.77 -7.54
C PRO A 116 -6.08 -30.67 -6.71
N GLU A 117 -4.90 -30.50 -7.33
CA GLU A 117 -3.62 -30.40 -6.64
C GLU A 117 -3.44 -29.06 -5.89
N ALA A 118 -4.24 -28.04 -6.24
CA ALA A 118 -4.27 -26.77 -5.50
C ALA A 118 -4.81 -26.92 -4.07
N TRP A 119 -5.54 -28.01 -3.79
CA TRP A 119 -6.21 -28.26 -2.51
C TRP A 119 -5.37 -29.21 -1.62
N ARG A 120 -4.26 -28.71 -1.13
CA ARG A 120 -3.29 -29.53 -0.39
C ARG A 120 -3.70 -29.80 1.07
N TRP A 121 -4.28 -28.82 1.74
CA TRP A 121 -4.57 -28.85 3.19
C TRP A 121 -6.04 -28.93 3.52
N GLN A 122 -6.89 -28.93 2.52
CA GLN A 122 -8.34 -28.98 2.65
C GLN A 122 -8.94 -29.60 1.40
N ALA A 123 -9.95 -30.44 1.54
CA ALA A 123 -10.69 -30.89 0.37
C ALA A 123 -11.51 -29.74 -0.22
N ARG A 124 -11.53 -29.62 -1.56
CA ARG A 124 -12.33 -28.59 -2.26
C ARG A 124 -13.80 -28.57 -1.82
N SER A 125 -14.37 -29.75 -1.57
CA SER A 125 -15.78 -29.91 -1.11
C SER A 125 -16.05 -29.37 0.29
N GLU A 126 -15.02 -29.16 1.09
CA GLU A 126 -15.10 -28.59 2.45
C GLU A 126 -14.99 -27.06 2.43
N TYR A 127 -14.59 -26.48 1.29
CA TYR A 127 -14.49 -25.04 1.12
C TYR A 127 -15.79 -24.47 0.54
N GLY A 128 -16.60 -23.84 1.39
CA GLY A 128 -17.91 -23.28 1.01
C GLY A 128 -18.08 -21.82 1.39
N ASN A 129 -16.97 -21.09 1.51
CA ASN A 129 -16.97 -19.75 2.04
C ASN A 129 -17.66 -18.72 1.12
N ARG A 130 -18.18 -17.64 1.72
CA ARG A 130 -18.83 -16.53 1.03
C ARG A 130 -18.08 -15.25 1.29
N GLY A 131 -17.76 -14.50 0.23
CA GLY A 131 -17.18 -13.17 0.30
C GLY A 131 -18.15 -12.11 -0.19
N GLN A 132 -18.38 -11.05 0.57
CA GLN A 132 -19.24 -9.91 0.21
C GLN A 132 -20.66 -10.34 -0.22
N GLY A 133 -21.24 -11.32 0.49
CA GLY A 133 -22.58 -11.81 0.23
C GLY A 133 -22.74 -12.77 -0.96
N THR A 134 -21.66 -13.05 -1.70
CA THR A 134 -21.64 -13.98 -2.83
C THR A 134 -20.70 -15.15 -2.57
N PRO A 135 -20.80 -16.29 -3.31
CA PRO A 135 -19.82 -17.36 -3.20
C PRO A 135 -18.40 -16.83 -3.44
N ALA A 136 -17.44 -17.33 -2.68
CA ALA A 136 -16.02 -17.03 -2.90
C ALA A 136 -15.56 -17.49 -4.28
N ALA A 137 -15.96 -18.70 -4.70
CA ALA A 137 -15.82 -19.23 -6.04
C ALA A 137 -17.15 -19.11 -6.77
N ASP A 138 -17.20 -18.32 -7.84
CA ASP A 138 -18.38 -18.15 -8.70
C ASP A 138 -18.17 -18.96 -10.00
N GLY A 139 -18.71 -20.18 -10.01
CA GLY A 139 -18.60 -21.06 -11.17
C GLY A 139 -19.34 -20.57 -12.42
N ALA A 140 -20.43 -19.78 -12.25
CA ALA A 140 -21.18 -19.22 -13.38
C ALA A 140 -20.37 -18.14 -14.11
N ARG A 141 -19.64 -17.32 -13.36
CA ARG A 141 -18.74 -16.27 -13.90
C ARG A 141 -17.30 -16.74 -14.03
N ARG A 142 -16.97 -17.92 -13.53
CA ARG A 142 -15.63 -18.50 -13.51
C ARG A 142 -14.61 -17.53 -12.88
N THR A 143 -14.92 -17.03 -11.67
CA THR A 143 -14.07 -16.12 -10.89
C THR A 143 -13.97 -16.59 -9.46
N MET A 144 -12.84 -16.31 -8.81
CA MET A 144 -12.62 -16.57 -7.39
C MET A 144 -12.03 -15.34 -6.71
N TRP A 145 -12.68 -14.90 -5.62
CA TRP A 145 -12.45 -13.62 -4.96
C TRP A 145 -11.76 -13.75 -3.61
N ILE A 146 -11.57 -14.99 -3.15
CA ILE A 146 -10.89 -15.32 -1.91
C ILE A 146 -9.86 -16.39 -2.25
N PHE A 147 -8.60 -16.15 -1.90
CA PHE A 147 -7.47 -16.96 -2.35
C PHE A 147 -6.29 -16.87 -1.39
N GLU A 148 -5.33 -17.76 -1.56
CA GLU A 148 -4.05 -17.72 -0.88
C GLU A 148 -3.14 -16.65 -1.49
N PRO A 149 -2.38 -15.86 -0.69
CA PRO A 149 -1.52 -14.79 -1.20
C PRO A 149 -0.50 -15.26 -2.26
N ARG A 150 0.12 -16.43 -2.08
CA ARG A 150 1.04 -17.02 -3.04
C ARG A 150 0.39 -17.25 -4.42
N VAL A 151 -0.91 -17.62 -4.45
CA VAL A 151 -1.64 -17.84 -5.71
C VAL A 151 -1.81 -16.51 -6.47
N ALA A 152 -2.07 -15.43 -5.76
CA ALA A 152 -2.11 -14.11 -6.38
C ALA A 152 -0.76 -13.73 -7.00
N GLU A 153 0.35 -13.96 -6.28
CA GLU A 153 1.70 -13.70 -6.81
C GLU A 153 1.99 -14.54 -8.05
N GLU A 154 1.70 -15.86 -8.01
CA GLU A 154 1.85 -16.77 -9.16
C GLU A 154 1.04 -16.29 -10.38
N VAL A 155 -0.19 -15.79 -10.19
CA VAL A 155 -1.01 -15.27 -11.28
C VAL A 155 -0.42 -13.98 -11.87
N PHE A 156 0.06 -13.06 -11.04
CA PHE A 156 0.69 -11.82 -11.51
C PHE A 156 2.00 -12.10 -12.26
N GLU A 157 2.86 -12.97 -11.72
CA GLU A 157 4.10 -13.38 -12.39
C GLU A 157 3.81 -14.09 -13.72
N GLY A 158 2.80 -14.95 -13.74
CA GLY A 158 2.36 -15.62 -14.97
C GLY A 158 1.87 -14.63 -16.04
N LEU A 159 1.13 -13.59 -15.63
CA LEU A 159 0.67 -12.54 -16.55
C LEU A 159 1.83 -11.73 -17.14
N LEU A 160 2.83 -11.39 -16.31
CA LEU A 160 4.03 -10.69 -16.77
C LEU A 160 4.84 -11.54 -17.73
N ALA A 161 5.04 -12.81 -17.41
CA ALA A 161 5.80 -13.75 -18.23
C ALA A 161 5.12 -14.00 -19.59
N GLU A 162 3.80 -14.19 -19.62
CA GLU A 162 3.01 -14.39 -20.83
C GLU A 162 3.20 -13.25 -21.83
N HIS A 163 3.29 -12.02 -21.34
CA HIS A 163 3.46 -10.84 -22.17
C HIS A 163 4.94 -10.43 -22.37
N GLY A 164 5.91 -11.20 -21.84
CA GLY A 164 7.34 -10.89 -21.95
C GLY A 164 7.70 -9.52 -21.41
N ILE A 165 7.14 -9.18 -20.24
CA ILE A 165 7.35 -7.88 -19.59
C ILE A 165 8.66 -7.88 -18.82
N ASP A 166 9.51 -6.89 -19.06
CA ASP A 166 10.74 -6.67 -18.33
C ASP A 166 10.44 -6.05 -16.96
N VAL A 167 10.95 -6.66 -15.89
CA VAL A 167 10.75 -6.21 -14.51
C VAL A 167 12.08 -5.97 -13.83
N ARG A 168 12.31 -4.77 -13.35
CA ARG A 168 13.46 -4.35 -12.54
C ARG A 168 13.02 -4.26 -11.09
N ARG A 169 13.44 -5.21 -10.27
CA ARG A 169 13.09 -5.33 -8.84
C ARG A 169 14.18 -4.74 -7.97
N ASP A 170 13.84 -4.39 -6.72
CA ASP A 170 14.75 -3.71 -5.76
C ASP A 170 15.31 -2.38 -6.34
N GLU A 171 14.57 -1.72 -7.24
CA GLU A 171 14.95 -0.48 -7.91
C GLU A 171 14.21 0.71 -7.30
N TRP A 172 14.81 1.30 -6.29
CA TRP A 172 14.27 2.44 -5.55
C TRP A 172 14.54 3.75 -6.30
N LEU A 173 13.50 4.55 -6.52
CA LEU A 173 13.64 5.85 -7.19
C LEU A 173 14.60 6.76 -6.41
N ASP A 174 15.56 7.39 -7.09
CA ASP A 174 16.27 8.54 -6.53
C ASP A 174 15.30 9.73 -6.46
N ARG A 175 14.65 9.90 -5.31
CA ARG A 175 13.64 10.93 -5.09
C ARG A 175 14.21 12.35 -5.05
N GLY A 176 15.52 12.48 -4.87
CA GLY A 176 16.19 13.79 -4.77
C GLY A 176 16.53 14.39 -6.13
N SER A 177 17.03 13.55 -7.05
CA SER A 177 17.54 14.01 -8.35
C SER A 177 17.24 13.07 -9.52
N GLY A 178 16.58 11.96 -9.26
CA GLY A 178 16.38 10.90 -10.25
C GLY A 178 15.31 11.20 -11.29
N VAL A 179 14.40 12.15 -11.08
CA VAL A 179 13.34 12.45 -12.05
C VAL A 179 13.74 13.65 -12.90
N HIS A 180 13.97 13.40 -14.18
CA HIS A 180 14.32 14.44 -15.13
C HIS A 180 13.07 14.94 -15.85
N VAL A 181 12.63 16.15 -15.53
CA VAL A 181 11.50 16.85 -16.17
C VAL A 181 12.02 17.99 -17.06
N GLU A 182 11.59 18.01 -18.32
CA GLU A 182 11.89 19.04 -19.28
C GLU A 182 10.62 19.43 -20.04
N ASP A 183 10.33 20.73 -20.16
CA ASP A 183 9.13 21.29 -20.82
C ASP A 183 7.81 20.64 -20.32
N GLY A 184 7.68 20.42 -19.00
CA GLY A 184 6.51 19.79 -18.40
C GLY A 184 6.33 18.31 -18.74
N ARG A 185 7.42 17.62 -19.17
CA ARG A 185 7.41 16.18 -19.47
C ARG A 185 8.52 15.46 -18.70
N ILE A 186 8.20 14.36 -18.09
CA ILE A 186 9.22 13.45 -17.58
C ILE A 186 9.93 12.82 -18.79
N ARG A 187 11.25 12.93 -18.82
CA ARG A 187 12.11 12.33 -19.86
C ARG A 187 12.67 10.99 -19.42
N SER A 188 13.09 10.93 -18.17
CA SER A 188 13.64 9.72 -17.58
C SER A 188 13.51 9.71 -16.07
N ILE A 189 13.60 8.51 -15.50
CA ILE A 189 13.80 8.31 -14.07
C ILE A 189 15.13 7.60 -13.83
N ALA A 190 15.74 7.85 -12.68
CA ALA A 190 16.93 7.14 -12.19
C ALA A 190 16.63 6.55 -10.81
N THR A 191 17.24 5.42 -10.53
CA THR A 191 17.12 4.73 -9.25
C THR A 191 18.38 4.89 -8.41
N GLU A 192 18.30 4.61 -7.12
CA GLU A 192 19.46 4.66 -6.20
C GLU A 192 20.59 3.71 -6.61
N SER A 193 20.29 2.66 -7.37
CA SER A 193 21.30 1.76 -7.96
C SER A 193 22.09 2.41 -9.11
N GLY A 194 21.62 3.56 -9.63
CA GLY A 194 22.15 4.25 -10.80
C GLY A 194 21.56 3.77 -12.13
N ALA A 195 20.60 2.82 -12.13
CA ALA A 195 19.87 2.46 -13.34
C ALA A 195 18.99 3.65 -13.80
N ARG A 196 18.82 3.80 -15.12
CA ARG A 196 18.07 4.92 -15.73
C ARG A 196 17.12 4.41 -16.79
N PHE A 197 15.88 4.92 -16.76
CA PHE A 197 14.81 4.50 -17.67
C PHE A 197 14.16 5.74 -18.30
N ALA A 198 14.17 5.80 -19.63
CA ALA A 198 13.51 6.85 -20.40
C ALA A 198 12.19 6.33 -20.97
N GLY A 199 11.20 7.21 -21.09
CA GLY A 199 9.89 6.84 -21.60
C GLY A 199 9.14 7.98 -22.28
N SER A 200 8.22 7.64 -23.16
CA SER A 200 7.29 8.61 -23.74
C SER A 200 6.16 8.95 -22.75
N ALA A 201 5.74 7.97 -21.93
CA ALA A 201 4.81 8.16 -20.82
C ALA A 201 5.27 7.39 -19.57
N PHE A 202 4.80 7.85 -18.42
CA PHE A 202 5.11 7.28 -17.10
C PHE A 202 3.82 6.98 -16.33
N ILE A 203 3.86 5.93 -15.52
CA ILE A 203 2.75 5.55 -14.62
C ILE A 203 3.34 5.36 -13.22
N ASP A 204 2.89 6.16 -12.25
CA ASP A 204 3.19 5.95 -10.83
C ASP A 204 2.16 4.99 -10.25
N ALA A 205 2.54 3.74 -10.10
CA ALA A 205 1.70 2.68 -9.55
C ALA A 205 2.19 2.23 -8.16
N THR A 206 2.77 3.14 -7.37
CA THR A 206 3.16 2.91 -5.98
C THR A 206 2.05 3.29 -5.02
N TYR A 207 2.05 2.72 -3.81
CA TYR A 207 1.15 3.16 -2.72
C TYR A 207 1.55 4.52 -2.14
N GLU A 208 2.77 4.98 -2.40
CA GLU A 208 3.35 6.19 -1.83
C GLU A 208 3.26 7.42 -2.73
N GLY A 209 3.17 7.24 -4.06
CA GLY A 209 3.21 8.35 -5.02
C GLY A 209 4.58 9.01 -5.11
N ASP A 210 5.66 8.24 -5.02
CA ASP A 210 7.02 8.79 -4.97
C ASP A 210 7.46 9.39 -6.31
N LEU A 211 7.08 8.79 -7.45
CA LEU A 211 7.37 9.34 -8.76
C LEU A 211 6.58 10.64 -9.00
N MET A 212 5.30 10.64 -8.64
CA MET A 212 4.44 11.82 -8.70
C MET A 212 5.05 13.00 -7.93
N ALA A 213 5.43 12.76 -6.67
CA ALA A 213 6.01 13.80 -5.81
C ALA A 213 7.38 14.29 -6.34
N ALA A 214 8.25 13.35 -6.76
CA ALA A 214 9.57 13.70 -7.29
C ALA A 214 9.52 14.42 -8.66
N ALA A 215 8.43 14.24 -9.41
CA ALA A 215 8.16 14.98 -10.64
C ALA A 215 7.63 16.42 -10.40
N GLY A 216 7.44 16.82 -9.13
CA GLY A 216 6.93 18.15 -8.76
C GLY A 216 5.43 18.31 -8.94
N VAL A 217 4.68 17.21 -8.99
CA VAL A 217 3.21 17.21 -9.09
C VAL A 217 2.58 17.45 -7.72
N SER A 218 1.52 18.25 -7.69
CA SER A 218 0.80 18.59 -6.46
C SER A 218 0.05 17.38 -5.87
N TYR A 219 0.13 17.21 -4.57
CA TYR A 219 -0.55 16.17 -3.82
C TYR A 219 -0.96 16.67 -2.42
N THR A 220 -1.71 15.86 -1.72
CA THR A 220 -2.12 16.08 -0.33
C THR A 220 -1.83 14.85 0.52
N VAL A 221 -1.73 15.04 1.84
CA VAL A 221 -1.61 13.99 2.88
C VAL A 221 -2.50 14.38 4.05
N GLY A 222 -3.08 13.39 4.74
CA GLY A 222 -3.96 13.63 5.87
C GLY A 222 -5.41 13.77 5.46
N ARG A 223 -6.23 14.35 6.33
CA ARG A 223 -7.68 14.47 6.14
C ARG A 223 -8.06 15.91 5.83
N GLU A 224 -8.80 16.13 4.75
CA GLU A 224 -9.42 17.40 4.44
C GLU A 224 -10.55 17.70 5.45
N GLY A 225 -10.78 18.96 5.75
CA GLY A 225 -11.93 19.39 6.54
C GLY A 225 -13.22 19.42 5.70
N THR A 226 -14.37 19.46 6.38
CA THR A 226 -15.69 19.55 5.76
C THR A 226 -15.81 20.76 4.83
N ASP A 227 -15.10 21.84 5.12
CA ASP A 227 -15.07 23.08 4.34
C ASP A 227 -14.37 22.94 2.98
N SER A 228 -13.54 21.92 2.78
CA SER A 228 -12.78 21.72 1.54
C SER A 228 -13.67 21.31 0.36
N TYR A 229 -14.55 20.32 0.58
CA TYR A 229 -15.39 19.73 -0.47
C TYR A 229 -16.87 19.60 -0.06
N GLY A 230 -17.26 20.04 1.14
CA GLY A 230 -18.63 19.91 1.65
C GLY A 230 -19.03 18.47 1.98
N GLU A 231 -18.07 17.62 2.32
CA GLU A 231 -18.27 16.21 2.64
C GLU A 231 -18.73 16.03 4.09
N GLU A 232 -19.71 15.16 4.30
CA GLU A 232 -20.26 14.87 5.63
C GLU A 232 -19.25 14.12 6.51
N TRP A 233 -18.49 13.21 5.90
CA TRP A 233 -17.56 12.29 6.60
C TRP A 233 -16.10 12.75 6.57
N ALA A 234 -15.82 13.97 6.11
CA ALA A 234 -14.49 14.53 6.07
C ALA A 234 -13.92 14.83 7.45
N GLY A 235 -12.61 14.87 7.55
CA GLY A 235 -11.84 15.30 8.71
C GLY A 235 -11.97 14.38 9.93
N VAL A 236 -11.87 14.98 11.11
CA VAL A 236 -12.01 14.31 12.41
C VAL A 236 -13.45 13.81 12.59
N GLN A 237 -13.61 12.55 13.07
CA GLN A 237 -14.91 11.91 13.26
C GLN A 237 -14.95 11.15 14.60
N LYS A 238 -15.09 11.88 15.70
CA LYS A 238 -15.06 11.34 17.08
C LYS A 238 -16.24 10.40 17.38
N ASP A 239 -17.36 10.59 16.71
CA ASP A 239 -18.61 9.89 16.99
C ASP A 239 -18.90 8.76 15.99
N ALA A 240 -18.12 8.64 14.91
CA ALA A 240 -18.22 7.53 13.97
C ALA A 240 -17.73 6.24 14.62
N ARG A 241 -18.57 5.17 14.56
CA ARG A 241 -18.32 3.86 15.18
C ARG A 241 -18.90 2.75 14.34
N HIS A 242 -18.53 2.73 13.05
CA HIS A 242 -19.25 1.93 12.07
C HIS A 242 -18.86 0.45 12.07
N HIS A 243 -17.59 0.11 12.44
CA HIS A 243 -17.12 -1.28 12.36
C HIS A 243 -16.94 -1.97 13.73
N GLY A 244 -17.25 -1.28 14.84
CA GLY A 244 -17.07 -1.84 16.18
C GLY A 244 -15.62 -1.81 16.69
N HIS A 245 -14.77 -0.98 16.10
CA HIS A 245 -13.36 -0.81 16.46
C HIS A 245 -13.16 0.25 17.55
N PHE A 246 -14.10 0.39 18.46
CA PHE A 246 -14.12 1.40 19.53
C PHE A 246 -14.22 0.76 20.91
N PHE A 247 -13.90 1.51 21.96
CA PHE A 247 -14.05 1.07 23.34
C PHE A 247 -15.50 1.29 23.80
N SER A 248 -16.23 0.21 24.05
CA SER A 248 -17.63 0.25 24.49
C SER A 248 -17.80 0.47 26.00
N HIS A 249 -16.69 0.38 26.76
CA HIS A 249 -16.63 0.59 28.20
C HIS A 249 -15.58 1.65 28.53
N GLY A 250 -15.77 2.35 29.64
CA GLY A 250 -14.75 3.25 30.17
C GLY A 250 -13.52 2.47 30.62
N ILE A 251 -12.45 2.57 29.84
CA ILE A 251 -11.16 1.94 30.16
C ILE A 251 -10.15 3.03 30.52
N ASP A 252 -9.51 2.86 31.66
CA ASP A 252 -8.49 3.76 32.16
C ASP A 252 -7.27 3.77 31.23
N PRO A 253 -6.75 4.95 30.82
CA PRO A 253 -5.66 5.07 29.85
C PRO A 253 -4.26 5.06 30.48
N TYR A 254 -4.13 5.17 31.82
CA TYR A 254 -2.86 5.45 32.48
C TYR A 254 -2.08 4.18 32.83
N VAL A 255 -0.75 4.27 32.92
CA VAL A 255 0.13 3.16 33.31
C VAL A 255 -0.29 2.59 34.66
N THR A 256 -0.43 3.46 35.67
CA THR A 256 -1.07 3.11 36.95
C THR A 256 -2.53 3.56 36.90
N PRO A 257 -3.49 2.63 36.96
CA PRO A 257 -4.91 2.98 36.87
C PRO A 257 -5.32 4.07 37.88
N GLY A 258 -6.02 5.10 37.38
CA GLY A 258 -6.47 6.24 38.19
C GLY A 258 -5.42 7.30 38.47
N ASP A 259 -4.18 7.12 38.02
CA ASP A 259 -3.08 8.08 38.25
C ASP A 259 -2.58 8.70 36.93
N PRO A 260 -3.06 9.88 36.53
CA PRO A 260 -2.57 10.59 35.36
C PRO A 260 -1.06 10.91 35.38
N ALA A 261 -0.46 11.05 36.59
CA ALA A 261 0.95 11.33 36.72
C ALA A 261 1.86 10.15 36.33
N SER A 262 1.29 8.94 36.27
CA SER A 262 2.01 7.74 35.81
C SER A 262 2.25 7.71 34.30
N GLY A 263 1.64 8.62 33.54
CA GLY A 263 1.70 8.66 32.08
C GLY A 263 0.69 7.72 31.40
N LEU A 264 0.57 7.86 30.07
CA LEU A 264 -0.35 7.07 29.25
C LEU A 264 0.25 5.72 28.90
N LEU A 265 -0.60 4.71 28.76
CA LEU A 265 -0.25 3.44 28.14
C LEU A 265 0.23 3.66 26.70
N PRO A 266 1.10 2.77 26.17
CA PRO A 266 1.61 2.89 24.82
C PRO A 266 0.50 3.02 23.77
N ARG A 267 0.76 3.82 22.72
CA ARG A 267 -0.14 4.08 21.57
C ARG A 267 -1.43 4.81 21.92
N ILE A 268 -1.45 5.52 23.04
CA ILE A 268 -2.48 6.49 23.37
C ILE A 268 -1.88 7.88 23.16
N SER A 269 -2.50 8.68 22.30
CA SER A 269 -2.07 10.05 22.04
C SER A 269 -2.39 10.95 23.24
N PRO A 270 -1.45 11.80 23.67
CA PRO A 270 -1.72 12.83 24.67
C PRO A 270 -2.56 13.99 24.09
N GLU A 271 -2.66 14.09 22.77
CA GLU A 271 -3.40 15.15 22.08
C GLU A 271 -4.82 14.70 21.77
N PRO A 272 -5.85 15.55 21.99
CA PRO A 272 -7.20 15.27 21.53
C PRO A 272 -7.28 15.31 20.00
N PRO A 273 -8.27 14.64 19.40
CA PRO A 273 -8.39 14.56 17.94
C PRO A 273 -8.75 15.90 17.27
N GLY A 274 -9.31 16.86 17.97
CA GLY A 274 -9.82 18.10 17.42
C GLY A 274 -11.36 18.13 17.35
N GLU A 275 -11.93 19.10 16.63
CA GLU A 275 -13.37 19.20 16.43
C GLU A 275 -13.81 18.30 15.24
N ASN A 276 -15.04 17.77 15.31
CA ASN A 276 -15.61 17.00 14.21
C ASN A 276 -15.63 17.82 12.92
N GLY A 277 -15.20 17.21 11.81
CA GLY A 277 -15.10 17.85 10.50
C GLY A 277 -13.87 18.73 10.30
N SER A 278 -12.98 18.87 11.31
CA SER A 278 -11.74 19.63 11.12
C SER A 278 -10.69 18.82 10.34
N ALA A 279 -9.91 19.51 9.49
CA ALA A 279 -8.78 18.92 8.80
C ALA A 279 -7.64 18.58 9.77
N ASP A 280 -6.86 17.56 9.43
CA ASP A 280 -5.59 17.26 10.09
C ASP A 280 -4.62 16.51 9.16
N HIS A 281 -3.37 16.32 9.61
CA HIS A 281 -2.32 15.62 8.87
C HIS A 281 -2.31 14.11 9.10
N ARG A 282 -3.24 13.60 9.88
CA ARG A 282 -3.28 12.19 10.29
C ARG A 282 -3.87 11.33 9.18
N ILE A 283 -3.43 10.07 9.15
CA ILE A 283 -3.89 9.05 8.21
C ILE A 283 -4.36 7.81 8.96
N GLN A 284 -5.21 7.03 8.32
CA GLN A 284 -5.71 5.78 8.89
C GLN A 284 -4.59 4.76 9.16
N ALA A 285 -4.79 3.95 10.21
CA ALA A 285 -3.79 3.01 10.69
C ALA A 285 -3.37 1.97 9.64
N TYR A 286 -2.12 1.50 9.74
CA TYR A 286 -1.59 0.38 8.96
C TYR A 286 -1.51 -0.90 9.79
N CYS A 287 -1.52 -2.05 9.11
CA CYS A 287 -1.22 -3.37 9.68
C CYS A 287 -0.72 -4.31 8.59
N PHE A 288 -0.21 -5.48 8.96
CA PHE A 288 -0.02 -6.59 8.03
C PHE A 288 -1.29 -7.44 8.00
N ARG A 289 -1.71 -7.88 6.83
CA ARG A 289 -2.75 -8.91 6.66
C ARG A 289 -2.06 -10.27 6.75
N LEU A 290 -2.50 -11.10 7.72
CA LEU A 290 -1.77 -12.31 8.05
C LEU A 290 -2.46 -13.55 7.48
N CYS A 291 -1.66 -14.43 6.89
CA CYS A 291 -2.08 -15.76 6.48
C CYS A 291 -1.73 -16.76 7.59
N LEU A 292 -2.73 -17.15 8.38
CA LEU A 292 -2.58 -18.07 9.49
C LEU A 292 -3.21 -19.42 9.19
N THR A 293 -2.76 -20.47 9.90
CA THR A 293 -3.35 -21.81 9.79
C THR A 293 -3.35 -22.55 11.14
N ARG A 294 -4.25 -23.52 11.26
CA ARG A 294 -4.29 -24.50 12.36
C ARG A 294 -3.75 -25.87 11.95
N VAL A 295 -3.48 -26.09 10.67
CA VAL A 295 -2.98 -27.37 10.15
C VAL A 295 -1.60 -27.64 10.75
N PRO A 296 -1.40 -28.67 11.59
CA PRO A 296 -0.16 -28.85 12.34
C PRO A 296 1.08 -28.94 11.43
N GLU A 297 0.95 -29.60 10.28
CA GLU A 297 2.03 -29.81 9.30
C GLU A 297 2.43 -28.53 8.57
N ASN A 298 1.46 -27.58 8.45
CA ASN A 298 1.66 -26.30 7.77
C ASN A 298 1.87 -25.13 8.74
N ARG A 299 1.78 -25.35 10.05
CA ARG A 299 1.83 -24.31 11.06
C ARG A 299 3.24 -24.02 11.55
N VAL A 300 3.61 -22.73 11.58
CA VAL A 300 4.79 -22.19 12.26
C VAL A 300 4.30 -21.43 13.49
N PRO A 301 4.70 -21.80 14.72
CA PRO A 301 4.31 -21.06 15.93
C PRO A 301 4.74 -19.59 15.85
N PHE A 302 3.96 -18.71 16.49
CA PHE A 302 4.28 -17.28 16.51
C PHE A 302 5.65 -17.03 17.15
N PRO A 303 6.61 -16.43 16.40
CA PRO A 303 7.93 -16.16 16.95
C PRO A 303 7.87 -15.01 17.97
N LYS A 304 8.67 -15.12 19.02
CA LYS A 304 8.92 -13.96 19.90
C LYS A 304 9.78 -12.96 19.13
N PRO A 305 9.30 -11.73 18.90
CA PRO A 305 10.11 -10.75 18.19
C PRO A 305 11.30 -10.28 19.02
N GLU A 306 12.33 -9.82 18.34
CA GLU A 306 13.44 -9.12 18.99
C GLU A 306 12.94 -7.86 19.72
N ALA A 307 13.54 -7.53 20.84
CA ALA A 307 13.12 -6.42 21.70
C ALA A 307 11.63 -6.47 22.12
N TYR A 308 11.10 -7.69 22.34
CA TYR A 308 9.74 -7.89 22.82
C TYR A 308 9.52 -7.23 24.20
N ASP A 309 8.49 -6.37 24.27
CA ASP A 309 8.06 -5.70 25.49
C ASP A 309 6.56 -5.97 25.73
N PRO A 310 6.18 -6.78 26.75
CA PRO A 310 4.78 -7.09 27.04
C PRO A 310 3.97 -5.88 27.52
N SER A 311 4.60 -4.80 28.01
CA SER A 311 3.90 -3.59 28.44
C SER A 311 3.17 -2.89 27.29
N GLN A 312 3.60 -3.12 26.05
CA GLN A 312 2.95 -2.61 24.84
C GLN A 312 1.51 -3.11 24.65
N TYR A 313 1.14 -4.20 25.35
CA TYR A 313 -0.16 -4.87 25.21
C TYR A 313 -1.01 -4.80 26.49
N GLU A 314 -0.65 -3.94 27.44
CA GLU A 314 -1.39 -3.78 28.69
C GLU A 314 -2.84 -3.37 28.46
N LEU A 315 -3.08 -2.52 27.46
CA LEU A 315 -4.42 -2.02 27.14
C LEU A 315 -5.38 -3.14 26.72
N ILE A 316 -4.92 -4.20 26.01
CA ILE A 316 -5.81 -5.32 25.64
C ILE A 316 -6.22 -6.16 26.85
N LEU A 317 -5.38 -6.24 27.89
CA LEU A 317 -5.78 -6.91 29.13
C LEU A 317 -6.94 -6.19 29.81
N ARG A 318 -6.95 -4.86 29.79
CA ARG A 318 -8.06 -4.04 30.28
C ARG A 318 -9.32 -4.23 29.45
N VAL A 319 -9.18 -4.42 28.12
CA VAL A 319 -10.30 -4.80 27.24
C VAL A 319 -10.84 -6.17 27.63
N PHE A 320 -10.00 -7.18 27.86
CA PHE A 320 -10.44 -8.51 28.30
C PHE A 320 -11.13 -8.49 29.66
N ALA A 321 -10.73 -7.61 30.56
CA ALA A 321 -11.36 -7.46 31.87
C ALA A 321 -12.82 -6.99 31.79
N THR A 322 -13.24 -6.34 30.69
CA THR A 322 -14.66 -6.00 30.43
C THR A 322 -15.51 -7.19 29.96
N GLY A 323 -14.91 -8.35 29.73
CA GLY A 323 -15.59 -9.53 29.17
C GLY A 323 -15.53 -9.63 27.65
N TRP A 324 -14.90 -8.69 26.95
CA TRP A 324 -14.73 -8.75 25.49
C TRP A 324 -13.92 -10.00 25.06
N ARG A 325 -14.38 -10.71 24.01
CA ARG A 325 -13.78 -11.99 23.54
C ARG A 325 -13.78 -12.15 22.02
N GLU A 326 -13.90 -11.06 21.25
CA GLU A 326 -14.05 -11.13 19.78
C GLU A 326 -12.73 -11.17 19.02
N THR A 327 -11.62 -11.54 19.67
CA THR A 327 -10.25 -11.56 19.10
C THR A 327 -10.17 -12.27 17.74
N PHE A 328 -10.98 -13.32 17.54
CA PHE A 328 -10.91 -14.19 16.36
C PHE A 328 -11.96 -13.88 15.29
N ARG A 329 -12.75 -12.82 15.47
CA ARG A 329 -13.90 -12.52 14.61
C ARG A 329 -13.50 -12.26 13.15
N LYS A 330 -12.28 -11.77 12.92
CA LYS A 330 -11.73 -11.46 11.60
C LYS A 330 -10.57 -12.39 11.20
N PHE A 331 -10.65 -13.64 11.62
CA PHE A 331 -9.86 -14.75 11.08
C PHE A 331 -10.66 -15.36 9.92
N ASP A 332 -10.77 -14.57 8.83
CA ASP A 332 -11.64 -14.90 7.71
C ASP A 332 -11.06 -16.07 6.90
N PRO A 333 -11.81 -17.19 6.72
CA PRO A 333 -11.27 -18.40 6.11
C PRO A 333 -11.03 -18.20 4.60
N ILE A 334 -9.83 -18.58 4.17
CA ILE A 334 -9.42 -18.68 2.78
C ILE A 334 -9.09 -20.16 2.45
N PRO A 335 -8.86 -20.54 1.17
CA PRO A 335 -8.56 -21.93 0.82
C PRO A 335 -7.41 -22.56 1.62
N ASN A 336 -7.41 -23.89 1.66
CA ASN A 336 -6.39 -24.71 2.32
C ASN A 336 -6.31 -24.52 3.83
N SER A 337 -7.46 -24.32 4.51
CA SER A 337 -7.55 -24.16 5.96
C SER A 337 -6.66 -23.05 6.50
N LYS A 338 -6.53 -21.98 5.72
CA LYS A 338 -5.83 -20.75 6.06
C LYS A 338 -6.82 -19.62 6.37
N THR A 339 -6.30 -18.48 6.81
CA THR A 339 -7.10 -17.26 7.04
C THR A 339 -6.46 -16.07 6.38
N ASP A 340 -7.29 -15.10 6.00
CA ASP A 340 -6.90 -13.70 5.93
C ASP A 340 -7.25 -13.07 7.28
N THR A 341 -6.24 -12.72 8.07
CA THR A 341 -6.45 -12.21 9.43
C THR A 341 -6.39 -10.69 9.41
N ASN A 342 -7.54 -10.05 9.65
CA ASN A 342 -7.70 -8.60 9.67
C ASN A 342 -7.79 -8.05 11.12
N ASN A 343 -7.74 -6.73 11.26
CA ASN A 343 -7.99 -6.05 12.53
C ASN A 343 -9.44 -6.23 12.99
N HIS A 344 -9.65 -6.35 14.29
CA HIS A 344 -10.97 -6.31 14.90
C HIS A 344 -10.91 -5.86 16.37
N GLY A 345 -11.93 -5.08 16.77
CA GLY A 345 -12.09 -4.62 18.14
C GLY A 345 -11.31 -3.33 18.47
N PRO A 346 -11.41 -2.89 19.73
CA PRO A 346 -10.84 -1.60 20.16
C PRO A 346 -9.30 -1.59 20.22
N PHE A 347 -8.70 -2.76 20.43
CA PHE A 347 -7.25 -2.98 20.38
C PHE A 347 -6.99 -4.18 19.47
N SER A 348 -6.25 -3.99 18.40
CA SER A 348 -6.13 -4.97 17.32
C SER A 348 -4.74 -4.94 16.66
N THR A 349 -4.63 -5.55 15.49
CA THR A 349 -3.44 -5.50 14.63
C THR A 349 -3.18 -4.14 14.01
N ASP A 350 -4.17 -3.24 13.93
CA ASP A 350 -3.96 -1.85 13.53
C ASP A 350 -3.06 -1.12 14.52
N ASN A 351 -1.92 -0.64 14.04
CA ASN A 351 -0.95 0.10 14.85
C ASN A 351 -1.25 1.60 14.82
N ILE A 352 -2.37 1.98 15.44
CA ILE A 352 -2.97 3.31 15.37
C ILE A 352 -1.97 4.39 15.78
N GLY A 353 -1.83 5.42 14.94
CA GLY A 353 -1.00 6.60 15.21
C GLY A 353 0.50 6.43 14.96
N MET A 354 0.95 5.25 14.54
CA MET A 354 2.38 4.95 14.37
C MET A 354 2.89 5.13 12.93
N ASN A 355 2.06 5.66 12.04
CA ASN A 355 2.33 5.77 10.60
C ASN A 355 2.26 7.19 10.02
N TYR A 356 1.96 8.21 10.82
CA TYR A 356 1.71 9.58 10.30
C TYR A 356 2.88 10.15 9.48
N ALA A 357 4.12 9.82 9.86
CA ALA A 357 5.30 10.27 9.14
C ALA A 357 5.57 9.49 7.84
N TYR A 358 4.94 8.33 7.63
CA TYR A 358 5.28 7.41 6.55
C TYR A 358 5.23 8.04 5.15
N PRO A 359 4.20 8.83 4.77
CA PRO A 359 4.12 9.40 3.43
C PRO A 359 5.33 10.24 3.02
N GLU A 360 5.85 11.05 3.96
CA GLU A 360 6.93 12.02 3.71
C GLU A 360 8.31 11.54 4.18
N ALA A 361 8.38 10.36 4.78
CA ALA A 361 9.61 9.82 5.34
C ALA A 361 10.66 9.44 4.29
N SER A 362 11.93 9.48 4.65
CA SER A 362 13.00 8.86 3.85
C SER A 362 12.80 7.34 3.74
N TYR A 363 13.46 6.67 2.82
CA TYR A 363 13.38 5.22 2.70
C TYR A 363 13.80 4.49 3.98
N GLU A 364 14.86 4.99 4.65
CA GLU A 364 15.32 4.42 5.93
C GLU A 364 14.26 4.59 7.02
N ALA A 365 13.63 5.76 7.09
CA ALA A 365 12.57 6.02 8.07
C ALA A 365 11.32 5.19 7.77
N ARG A 366 10.93 5.01 6.51
CA ARG A 366 9.82 4.11 6.11
C ARG A 366 10.14 2.66 6.50
N LYS A 367 11.35 2.17 6.23
CA LYS A 367 11.79 0.83 6.65
C LYS A 367 11.71 0.66 8.18
N ALA A 368 12.08 1.68 8.94
CA ALA A 368 11.96 1.66 10.40
C ALA A 368 10.49 1.62 10.86
N ILE A 369 9.59 2.37 10.21
CA ILE A 369 8.14 2.33 10.47
C ILE A 369 7.57 0.94 10.14
N VAL A 370 7.94 0.34 9.00
CA VAL A 370 7.52 -1.02 8.62
C VAL A 370 7.99 -2.04 9.66
N ALA A 371 9.26 -1.98 10.08
CA ALA A 371 9.81 -2.87 11.10
C ALA A 371 9.13 -2.70 12.48
N GLU A 372 8.70 -1.47 12.83
CA GLU A 372 7.91 -1.22 14.04
C GLU A 372 6.52 -1.88 13.96
N HIS A 373 5.83 -1.78 12.83
CA HIS A 373 4.54 -2.44 12.63
C HIS A 373 4.68 -3.97 12.69
N GLU A 374 5.71 -4.52 12.09
CA GLU A 374 6.03 -5.94 12.15
C GLU A 374 6.29 -6.41 13.58
N ARG A 375 7.15 -5.70 14.32
CA ARG A 375 7.47 -5.99 15.73
C ARG A 375 6.25 -5.91 16.62
N TYR A 376 5.42 -4.87 16.46
CA TYR A 376 4.18 -4.70 17.18
C TYR A 376 3.24 -5.89 16.96
N GLN A 377 2.98 -6.24 15.71
CA GLN A 377 2.00 -7.25 15.39
C GLN A 377 2.48 -8.68 15.72
N LYS A 378 3.76 -8.99 15.48
CA LYS A 378 4.40 -10.24 15.96
C LYS A 378 4.34 -10.36 17.47
N GLY A 379 4.63 -9.26 18.17
CA GLY A 379 4.59 -9.21 19.63
C GLY A 379 3.18 -9.38 20.18
N LEU A 380 2.16 -8.80 19.53
CA LEU A 380 0.75 -8.98 19.91
C LEU A 380 0.34 -10.46 19.83
N LEU A 381 0.65 -11.13 18.73
CA LEU A 381 0.33 -12.56 18.55
C LEU A 381 1.07 -13.43 19.57
N TYR A 382 2.35 -13.16 19.79
CA TYR A 382 3.15 -13.86 20.80
C TYR A 382 2.58 -13.62 22.21
N PHE A 383 2.22 -12.38 22.55
CA PHE A 383 1.62 -12.00 23.82
C PHE A 383 0.31 -12.77 24.08
N LEU A 384 -0.60 -12.74 23.10
CA LEU A 384 -1.89 -13.42 23.19
C LEU A 384 -1.73 -14.94 23.40
N ALA A 385 -0.72 -15.55 22.79
CA ALA A 385 -0.47 -16.99 22.86
C ALA A 385 0.27 -17.44 24.15
N ASN A 386 1.03 -16.56 24.80
CA ASN A 386 1.99 -17.00 25.83
C ASN A 386 1.85 -16.28 27.19
N ASP A 387 1.29 -15.06 27.24
CA ASP A 387 1.22 -14.31 28.51
C ASP A 387 0.10 -14.86 29.42
N GLN A 388 0.45 -15.19 30.67
CA GLN A 388 -0.48 -15.80 31.62
C GLN A 388 -1.61 -14.86 32.07
N ARG A 389 -1.48 -13.56 31.85
CA ARG A 389 -2.51 -12.54 32.14
C ARG A 389 -3.63 -12.53 31.09
N VAL A 390 -3.36 -13.05 29.89
CA VAL A 390 -4.39 -13.25 28.85
C VAL A 390 -5.37 -14.32 29.31
N PRO A 391 -6.70 -14.12 29.18
CA PRO A 391 -7.70 -15.14 29.53
C PRO A 391 -7.37 -16.49 28.90
N ALA A 392 -7.52 -17.57 29.68
CA ALA A 392 -7.11 -18.92 29.27
C ALA A 392 -7.78 -19.38 27.95
N ASP A 393 -9.07 -19.08 27.79
CA ASP A 393 -9.83 -19.37 26.58
C ASP A 393 -9.24 -18.70 25.33
N VAL A 394 -8.83 -17.42 25.42
CA VAL A 394 -8.17 -16.69 24.35
C VAL A 394 -6.78 -17.26 24.08
N ARG A 395 -5.98 -17.44 25.13
CA ARG A 395 -4.60 -17.95 25.02
C ARG A 395 -4.54 -19.35 24.40
N GLU A 396 -5.39 -20.25 24.84
CA GLU A 396 -5.45 -21.61 24.31
C GLU A 396 -5.92 -21.64 22.86
N GLU A 397 -6.87 -20.77 22.50
CA GLU A 397 -7.35 -20.69 21.14
C GLU A 397 -6.29 -20.14 20.19
N ILE A 398 -5.64 -19.01 20.52
CA ILE A 398 -4.60 -18.42 19.64
C ILE A 398 -3.37 -19.33 19.53
N ALA A 399 -3.03 -20.11 20.57
CA ALA A 399 -1.93 -21.06 20.54
C ALA A 399 -2.13 -22.22 19.53
N ARG A 400 -3.37 -22.45 19.06
CA ARG A 400 -3.66 -23.40 17.98
C ARG A 400 -3.34 -22.87 16.61
N TRP A 401 -3.23 -21.54 16.45
CA TRP A 401 -2.88 -20.86 15.21
C TRP A 401 -1.38 -20.64 15.08
N GLY A 402 -0.94 -20.39 13.86
CA GLY A 402 0.41 -19.97 13.54
C GLY A 402 0.50 -19.49 12.12
N LEU A 403 1.66 -18.99 11.73
CA LEU A 403 1.95 -18.58 10.36
C LEU A 403 1.88 -19.80 9.42
N ALA A 404 1.36 -19.62 8.21
CA ALA A 404 1.32 -20.68 7.20
C ALA A 404 2.72 -20.88 6.60
N ARG A 405 3.28 -22.10 6.77
CA ARG A 405 4.64 -22.45 6.34
C ARG A 405 4.86 -22.32 4.83
N ASP A 406 3.82 -22.52 4.04
CA ASP A 406 3.82 -22.47 2.58
C ASP A 406 3.48 -21.08 2.01
N GLU A 407 3.35 -20.06 2.86
CA GLU A 407 3.20 -18.66 2.47
C GLU A 407 4.44 -17.86 2.87
N PHE A 408 4.81 -16.88 2.05
CA PHE A 408 5.91 -15.93 2.32
C PHE A 408 7.23 -16.61 2.72
N ILE A 409 7.58 -17.71 2.06
CA ILE A 409 8.72 -18.58 2.43
C ILE A 409 10.03 -17.77 2.51
N GLY A 410 10.25 -16.85 1.57
CA GLY A 410 11.43 -15.99 1.52
C GLY A 410 11.49 -14.91 2.60
N ASN A 411 10.42 -14.73 3.40
CA ASN A 411 10.29 -13.68 4.42
C ASN A 411 9.91 -14.26 5.81
N GLY A 412 10.35 -15.46 6.12
CA GLY A 412 10.07 -16.09 7.42
C GLY A 412 8.59 -16.35 7.67
N ASN A 413 7.82 -16.61 6.63
CA ASN A 413 6.37 -16.83 6.62
C ASN A 413 5.56 -15.60 7.07
N TRP A 414 6.17 -14.42 7.06
CA TRP A 414 5.54 -13.14 7.35
C TRP A 414 5.24 -12.38 6.04
N PRO A 415 4.08 -11.70 5.92
CA PRO A 415 3.75 -10.93 4.72
C PRO A 415 4.83 -9.92 4.37
N HIS A 416 5.15 -9.79 3.10
CA HIS A 416 6.17 -8.85 2.63
C HIS A 416 5.62 -7.43 2.43
N GLN A 417 4.28 -7.25 2.36
CA GLN A 417 3.64 -5.96 2.16
C GLN A 417 2.92 -5.48 3.42
N LEU A 418 3.31 -4.32 3.93
CA LEU A 418 2.52 -3.58 4.91
C LEU A 418 1.27 -3.01 4.21
N TYR A 419 0.09 -3.10 4.81
CA TYR A 419 -1.11 -2.50 4.28
C TYR A 419 -1.06 -0.98 4.43
N ILE A 420 -0.55 -0.31 3.41
CA ILE A 420 -0.53 1.14 3.27
C ILE A 420 -1.89 1.55 2.72
N ARG A 421 -2.84 1.83 3.64
CA ARG A 421 -4.23 2.14 3.27
C ARG A 421 -4.38 3.47 2.57
N GLU A 422 -3.53 4.43 2.88
CA GLU A 422 -3.40 5.71 2.20
C GLU A 422 -2.02 6.30 2.45
N SER A 423 -1.57 7.16 1.55
CA SER A 423 -0.34 7.92 1.66
C SER A 423 -0.56 9.28 1.02
N ARG A 424 0.26 9.68 0.03
CA ARG A 424 -0.05 10.85 -0.79
C ARG A 424 -1.26 10.58 -1.67
N ARG A 425 -2.06 11.59 -1.92
CA ARG A 425 -3.14 11.58 -2.91
C ARG A 425 -2.94 12.74 -3.88
N LEU A 426 -3.01 12.45 -5.16
CA LEU A 426 -2.87 13.43 -6.25
C LEU A 426 -3.86 14.60 -6.08
N LEU A 427 -3.45 15.81 -6.38
CA LEU A 427 -4.33 16.96 -6.62
C LEU A 427 -4.43 17.20 -8.13
N GLY A 428 -5.18 16.33 -8.81
CA GLY A 428 -5.29 16.25 -10.25
C GLY A 428 -6.28 17.23 -10.89
N GLU A 429 -6.64 16.94 -12.15
CA GLU A 429 -7.64 17.74 -12.88
C GLU A 429 -9.07 17.58 -12.30
N PHE A 430 -9.33 16.47 -11.65
CA PHE A 430 -10.58 16.19 -10.95
C PHE A 430 -10.26 15.52 -9.60
N VAL A 431 -10.92 15.95 -8.53
CA VAL A 431 -10.84 15.30 -7.22
C VAL A 431 -12.12 14.52 -6.99
N MET A 432 -12.00 13.20 -6.87
CA MET A 432 -13.11 12.33 -6.42
C MET A 432 -13.44 12.65 -4.97
N THR A 433 -14.72 12.77 -4.66
CA THR A 433 -15.21 13.09 -3.32
C THR A 433 -16.31 12.13 -2.90
N GLU A 434 -16.77 12.26 -1.65
CA GLU A 434 -17.95 11.56 -1.14
C GLU A 434 -19.17 11.67 -2.07
N HIS A 435 -19.32 12.80 -2.75
CA HIS A 435 -20.49 13.05 -3.61
C HIS A 435 -20.53 12.12 -4.81
N GLU A 436 -19.40 11.82 -5.45
CA GLU A 436 -19.31 10.80 -6.52
C GLU A 436 -19.49 9.41 -5.93
N CYS A 437 -18.81 9.09 -4.83
CA CYS A 437 -18.90 7.75 -4.19
C CYS A 437 -20.33 7.42 -3.76
N LEU A 438 -21.09 8.40 -3.28
CA LEU A 438 -22.51 8.22 -2.95
C LEU A 438 -23.46 8.34 -4.16
N ALA A 439 -22.92 8.48 -5.37
CA ALA A 439 -23.69 8.69 -6.60
C ALA A 439 -24.64 9.91 -6.53
N LYS A 440 -24.30 10.90 -5.70
CA LYS A 440 -25.00 12.20 -5.61
C LYS A 440 -24.60 13.12 -6.78
N ARG A 441 -23.42 12.91 -7.35
CA ARG A 441 -22.89 13.65 -8.51
C ARG A 441 -22.38 12.67 -9.55
N ALA A 442 -22.76 12.87 -10.81
CA ALA A 442 -22.34 12.00 -11.92
C ALA A 442 -20.90 12.28 -12.34
N VAL A 443 -20.22 11.24 -12.80
CA VAL A 443 -18.88 11.29 -13.40
C VAL A 443 -19.04 11.12 -14.92
N PRO A 444 -18.77 12.15 -15.73
CA PRO A 444 -19.02 12.09 -17.18
C PRO A 444 -17.92 11.36 -17.96
N ASP A 445 -16.71 11.26 -17.42
CA ASP A 445 -15.52 10.70 -18.04
C ASP A 445 -15.01 9.45 -17.29
N SER A 446 -15.90 8.51 -16.97
CA SER A 446 -15.60 7.31 -16.20
C SER A 446 -14.58 6.42 -16.90
N VAL A 447 -13.52 6.02 -16.19
CA VAL A 447 -12.50 5.07 -16.66
C VAL A 447 -12.53 3.73 -15.92
N GLY A 448 -13.50 3.55 -15.05
CA GLY A 448 -13.74 2.35 -14.27
C GLY A 448 -14.77 2.64 -13.19
N MET A 449 -15.19 1.62 -12.45
CA MET A 449 -16.20 1.77 -11.42
C MET A 449 -15.69 1.34 -10.05
N GLY A 450 -16.11 2.06 -9.00
CA GLY A 450 -16.02 1.69 -7.60
C GLY A 450 -17.38 1.33 -7.02
N SER A 451 -17.40 0.53 -5.96
CA SER A 451 -18.66 0.12 -5.30
C SER A 451 -18.48 -0.30 -3.84
N TYR A 452 -17.27 -0.24 -3.30
CA TYR A 452 -17.00 -0.55 -1.91
C TYR A 452 -17.42 0.59 -0.98
N ALA A 453 -17.62 0.29 0.31
CA ALA A 453 -17.88 1.33 1.28
C ALA A 453 -16.72 2.34 1.35
N MET A 454 -17.03 3.59 1.62
CA MET A 454 -16.02 4.55 2.09
C MET A 454 -15.58 4.08 3.48
N ASP A 455 -14.43 3.42 3.52
CA ASP A 455 -13.89 2.69 4.65
C ASP A 455 -12.60 3.37 5.13
N SER A 456 -12.67 4.02 6.28
CA SER A 456 -11.52 4.54 6.99
C SER A 456 -11.33 3.78 8.29
N HIS A 457 -10.14 3.26 8.50
CA HIS A 457 -9.73 2.67 9.77
C HIS A 457 -9.47 3.76 10.82
N ASN A 458 -9.44 3.36 12.10
CA ASN A 458 -9.10 4.29 13.18
C ASN A 458 -7.83 5.07 12.86
N VAL A 459 -7.90 6.37 13.06
CA VAL A 459 -6.80 7.30 12.82
C VAL A 459 -6.05 7.59 14.10
N GLN A 460 -6.76 7.81 15.21
CA GLN A 460 -6.15 8.13 16.49
C GLN A 460 -6.76 7.32 17.64
N ARG A 461 -5.94 7.04 18.66
CA ARG A 461 -6.38 6.58 19.98
C ARG A 461 -6.05 7.69 20.97
N TYR A 462 -7.01 8.13 21.77
CA TYR A 462 -6.90 9.32 22.61
C TYR A 462 -7.63 9.16 23.95
N VAL A 463 -7.47 10.13 24.84
CA VAL A 463 -8.21 10.19 26.10
C VAL A 463 -9.39 11.15 25.95
N THR A 464 -10.61 10.67 26.20
CA THR A 464 -11.84 11.47 26.16
C THR A 464 -11.90 12.50 27.29
N ALA A 465 -12.83 13.45 27.21
CA ALA A 465 -13.05 14.43 28.30
C ALA A 465 -13.44 13.77 29.62
N ASP A 466 -14.04 12.58 29.57
CA ASP A 466 -14.41 11.80 30.77
C ASP A 466 -13.23 10.98 31.34
N GLY A 467 -12.03 11.09 30.75
CA GLY A 467 -10.80 10.43 31.23
C GLY A 467 -10.63 8.98 30.79
N PHE A 468 -11.37 8.52 29.80
CA PHE A 468 -11.28 7.14 29.27
C PHE A 468 -10.65 7.10 27.89
N VAL A 469 -10.02 5.95 27.56
CA VAL A 469 -9.45 5.77 26.22
C VAL A 469 -10.55 5.56 25.17
N GLN A 470 -10.37 6.15 23.98
CA GLN A 470 -11.24 5.93 22.81
C GLN A 470 -10.42 5.96 21.51
N ASN A 471 -10.93 5.29 20.48
CA ASN A 471 -10.45 5.38 19.11
C ASN A 471 -11.33 6.37 18.31
N GLU A 472 -10.75 6.99 17.28
CA GLU A 472 -11.39 7.96 16.41
C GLU A 472 -11.09 7.67 14.93
N GLY A 473 -12.06 7.89 14.03
CA GLY A 473 -11.90 7.82 12.59
C GLY A 473 -12.41 6.52 11.95
N ASP A 474 -13.12 5.67 12.68
CA ASP A 474 -13.72 4.41 12.17
C ASP A 474 -14.98 4.69 11.33
N ILE A 475 -14.82 4.87 10.02
CA ILE A 475 -15.87 5.21 9.08
C ILE A 475 -16.17 4.03 8.15
N GLY A 476 -17.45 3.75 7.93
CA GLY A 476 -17.92 2.72 7.01
C GLY A 476 -19.26 3.11 6.40
N VAL A 477 -19.23 3.84 5.29
CA VAL A 477 -20.44 4.36 4.63
C VAL A 477 -20.56 3.76 3.23
N LYS A 478 -21.62 2.99 3.00
CA LYS A 478 -21.83 2.29 1.74
C LYS A 478 -22.35 3.23 0.64
N PRO A 479 -21.82 3.14 -0.59
CA PRO A 479 -22.44 3.73 -1.76
C PRO A 479 -23.90 3.28 -1.92
N LEU A 480 -24.76 4.14 -2.45
CA LEU A 480 -26.13 3.77 -2.81
C LEU A 480 -26.16 2.78 -3.98
N ARG A 481 -25.21 2.90 -4.87
CA ARG A 481 -24.98 2.05 -6.06
C ARG A 481 -23.51 2.19 -6.49
N PRO A 482 -23.00 1.31 -7.37
CA PRO A 482 -21.71 1.53 -8.00
C PRO A 482 -21.62 2.89 -8.69
N TYR A 483 -20.42 3.49 -8.66
CA TYR A 483 -20.17 4.84 -9.18
C TYR A 483 -18.95 4.82 -10.13
N GLY A 484 -18.95 5.75 -11.10
CA GLY A 484 -17.80 5.92 -12.00
C GLY A 484 -16.62 6.62 -11.33
N ILE A 485 -15.40 6.33 -11.80
CA ILE A 485 -14.16 6.99 -11.38
C ILE A 485 -13.67 7.86 -12.55
N ALA A 486 -13.49 9.16 -12.30
CA ALA A 486 -13.18 10.14 -13.32
C ALA A 486 -11.78 9.94 -13.93
N PHE A 487 -11.63 10.07 -15.25
CA PHE A 487 -10.32 10.12 -15.91
C PHE A 487 -9.45 11.25 -15.37
N GLY A 488 -10.07 12.40 -15.08
CA GLY A 488 -9.39 13.55 -14.47
C GLY A 488 -8.72 13.25 -13.13
N SER A 489 -9.16 12.21 -12.40
CA SER A 489 -8.57 11.81 -11.12
C SER A 489 -7.25 11.03 -11.25
N LEU A 490 -6.91 10.57 -12.46
CA LEU A 490 -5.65 9.86 -12.73
C LEU A 490 -4.56 10.80 -13.29
N LYS A 491 -4.91 12.04 -13.63
CA LYS A 491 -4.04 12.97 -14.34
C LYS A 491 -3.57 14.10 -13.44
N PRO A 492 -2.27 14.43 -13.42
CA PRO A 492 -1.80 15.71 -12.90
C PRO A 492 -2.48 16.88 -13.61
N ARG A 493 -2.43 18.04 -13.00
CA ARG A 493 -2.86 19.27 -13.68
C ARG A 493 -2.00 19.53 -14.91
N ARG A 494 -2.62 20.04 -15.98
CA ARG A 494 -1.97 20.25 -17.29
C ARG A 494 -0.68 21.07 -17.21
N GLN A 495 -0.60 22.04 -16.31
CA GLN A 495 0.56 22.91 -16.13
C GLN A 495 1.73 22.28 -15.35
N GLU A 496 1.54 21.10 -14.75
CA GLU A 496 2.56 20.40 -13.97
C GLU A 496 3.33 19.40 -14.84
N VAL A 497 2.71 18.25 -15.14
CA VAL A 497 3.32 17.19 -15.94
C VAL A 497 2.32 16.64 -16.95
N THR A 498 2.76 16.47 -18.20
CA THR A 498 1.89 16.15 -19.34
C THR A 498 1.94 14.71 -19.83
N ASN A 499 2.73 13.84 -19.19
CA ASN A 499 2.93 12.45 -19.59
C ASN A 499 3.01 11.48 -18.39
N LEU A 500 2.38 11.84 -17.26
CA LEU A 500 2.28 11.02 -16.06
C LEU A 500 0.82 10.64 -15.80
N LEU A 501 0.59 9.40 -15.35
CA LEU A 501 -0.69 8.91 -14.85
C LEU A 501 -0.49 8.22 -13.49
N VAL A 502 -1.46 8.37 -12.59
CA VAL A 502 -1.35 7.96 -11.18
C VAL A 502 -2.58 7.12 -10.78
N PRO A 503 -2.59 5.80 -11.07
CA PRO A 503 -3.76 4.95 -10.84
C PRO A 503 -3.94 4.49 -9.39
N VAL A 504 -2.94 4.63 -8.50
CA VAL A 504 -3.00 4.18 -7.10
C VAL A 504 -3.18 5.37 -6.16
N CYS A 505 -2.27 6.32 -6.17
CA CYS A 505 -2.38 7.56 -5.40
C CYS A 505 -3.30 8.57 -6.09
N VAL A 506 -4.49 8.13 -6.51
CA VAL A 506 -5.44 8.91 -7.31
C VAL A 506 -5.87 10.20 -6.63
N SER A 507 -6.34 11.15 -7.42
CA SER A 507 -6.91 12.40 -6.94
C SER A 507 -8.28 12.16 -6.31
N ALA A 508 -8.29 12.06 -4.98
CA ALA A 508 -9.48 11.82 -4.18
C ALA A 508 -9.33 12.47 -2.80
N SER A 509 -10.44 12.87 -2.19
CA SER A 509 -10.46 13.21 -0.77
C SER A 509 -10.12 11.99 0.09
N HIS A 510 -9.71 12.20 1.34
CA HIS A 510 -9.46 11.11 2.29
C HIS A 510 -10.61 10.10 2.33
N ILE A 511 -11.85 10.60 2.46
CA ILE A 511 -13.01 9.73 2.61
C ILE A 511 -13.38 8.99 1.31
N ALA A 512 -13.31 9.65 0.17
CA ALA A 512 -13.55 9.03 -1.14
C ALA A 512 -12.48 7.97 -1.45
N TYR A 513 -11.22 8.25 -1.10
CA TYR A 513 -10.13 7.31 -1.25
C TYR A 513 -10.39 6.01 -0.48
N GLY A 514 -11.06 6.08 0.68
CA GLY A 514 -11.50 4.90 1.45
C GLY A 514 -12.35 3.90 0.66
N SER A 515 -13.06 4.34 -0.37
CA SER A 515 -13.83 3.48 -1.28
C SER A 515 -13.05 3.05 -2.53
N ILE A 516 -12.16 3.92 -3.03
CA ILE A 516 -11.44 3.71 -4.29
C ILE A 516 -10.23 2.79 -4.10
N ARG A 517 -9.56 2.81 -2.95
CA ARG A 517 -8.31 2.10 -2.63
C ARG A 517 -8.39 0.57 -2.61
N MET A 518 -9.41 -0.03 -3.19
CA MET A 518 -9.58 -1.48 -3.24
C MET A 518 -8.74 -2.09 -4.36
N GLU A 519 -8.10 -3.23 -4.10
CA GLU A 519 -7.20 -3.89 -5.05
C GLU A 519 -7.84 -4.15 -6.44
N PRO A 520 -9.11 -4.60 -6.55
CA PRO A 520 -9.73 -4.72 -7.88
C PRO A 520 -9.83 -3.38 -8.60
N VAL A 521 -10.07 -2.29 -7.87
CA VAL A 521 -10.15 -0.93 -8.43
C VAL A 521 -8.77 -0.46 -8.90
N PHE A 522 -7.72 -0.72 -8.14
CA PHE A 522 -6.35 -0.43 -8.58
C PHE A 522 -5.99 -1.17 -9.87
N MET A 523 -6.37 -2.44 -10.02
CA MET A 523 -6.19 -3.20 -11.27
C MET A 523 -6.94 -2.55 -12.45
N ILE A 524 -8.19 -2.12 -12.23
CA ILE A 524 -9.02 -1.39 -13.22
C ILE A 524 -8.31 -0.10 -13.64
N LEU A 525 -7.90 0.72 -12.67
CA LEU A 525 -7.26 2.01 -12.92
C LEU A 525 -5.88 1.88 -13.56
N GLY A 526 -5.12 0.82 -13.20
CA GLY A 526 -3.86 0.48 -13.85
C GLY A 526 -4.04 0.21 -15.35
N GLN A 527 -5.01 -0.62 -15.72
CA GLN A 527 -5.37 -0.87 -17.12
C GLN A 527 -5.80 0.42 -17.83
N SER A 528 -6.62 1.24 -17.17
CA SER A 528 -7.14 2.48 -17.77
C SER A 528 -6.06 3.53 -17.95
N ALA A 529 -5.15 3.68 -16.99
CA ALA A 529 -3.99 4.55 -17.09
C ALA A 529 -3.08 4.13 -18.26
N ALA A 530 -2.80 2.83 -18.40
CA ALA A 530 -1.99 2.30 -19.50
C ALA A 530 -2.65 2.53 -20.86
N THR A 531 -3.96 2.31 -20.96
CA THR A 531 -4.73 2.57 -22.19
C THR A 531 -4.62 4.04 -22.58
N ALA A 532 -4.80 4.96 -21.62
CA ALA A 532 -4.68 6.39 -21.86
C ALA A 532 -3.25 6.80 -22.26
N ALA A 533 -2.22 6.22 -21.60
CA ALA A 533 -0.82 6.48 -21.93
C ALA A 533 -0.49 6.09 -23.37
N VAL A 534 -0.91 4.89 -23.78
CA VAL A 534 -0.64 4.40 -25.15
C VAL A 534 -1.36 5.24 -26.21
N LEU A 535 -2.65 5.55 -25.99
CA LEU A 535 -3.41 6.41 -26.92
C LEU A 535 -2.80 7.82 -27.02
N ALA A 536 -2.36 8.41 -25.91
CA ALA A 536 -1.70 9.69 -25.91
C ALA A 536 -0.36 9.69 -26.69
N ILE A 537 0.41 8.59 -26.60
CA ILE A 537 1.63 8.38 -27.39
C ILE A 537 1.29 8.29 -28.87
N GLU A 538 0.28 7.52 -29.26
CA GLU A 538 -0.14 7.31 -30.65
C GLU A 538 -0.65 8.59 -31.31
N GLU A 539 -1.33 9.45 -30.55
CA GLU A 539 -1.82 10.75 -31.05
C GLU A 539 -0.77 11.87 -30.94
N GLY A 540 0.34 11.65 -30.22
CA GLY A 540 1.35 12.67 -29.98
C GLY A 540 0.85 13.83 -29.13
N VAL A 541 -0.08 13.58 -28.19
CA VAL A 541 -0.70 14.60 -27.33
C VAL A 541 -0.31 14.40 -25.85
N ALA A 542 -0.57 15.41 -25.03
CA ALA A 542 -0.52 15.25 -23.58
C ALA A 542 -1.67 14.34 -23.10
N VAL A 543 -1.49 13.64 -21.96
CA VAL A 543 -2.53 12.79 -21.39
C VAL A 543 -3.81 13.58 -21.04
N GLN A 544 -3.68 14.87 -20.76
CA GLN A 544 -4.81 15.77 -20.50
C GLN A 544 -5.59 16.13 -21.76
N ASP A 545 -4.93 16.12 -22.93
CA ASP A 545 -5.54 16.48 -24.21
C ASP A 545 -6.16 15.27 -24.93
N LEU A 546 -6.00 14.05 -24.39
CA LEU A 546 -6.60 12.84 -24.93
C LEU A 546 -8.12 12.95 -24.88
N LYS A 547 -8.76 12.75 -26.04
CA LYS A 547 -10.23 12.75 -26.13
C LYS A 547 -10.83 11.54 -25.43
N TYR A 548 -11.74 11.81 -24.50
CA TYR A 548 -12.35 10.74 -23.69
C TYR A 548 -13.07 9.69 -24.52
N ASP A 549 -13.79 10.07 -25.59
CA ASP A 549 -14.50 9.10 -26.43
C ASP A 549 -13.59 7.98 -26.96
N LYS A 550 -12.37 8.33 -27.38
CA LYS A 550 -11.40 7.32 -27.84
C LYS A 550 -10.94 6.40 -26.72
N LEU A 551 -10.68 6.98 -25.53
CA LEU A 551 -10.32 6.21 -24.36
C LEU A 551 -11.47 5.27 -23.96
N ARG A 552 -12.69 5.80 -23.91
CA ARG A 552 -13.91 5.06 -23.58
C ARG A 552 -14.11 3.86 -24.53
N ASP A 553 -14.06 4.10 -25.83
CA ASP A 553 -14.26 3.06 -26.83
C ASP A 553 -13.23 1.93 -26.69
N ARG A 554 -11.98 2.30 -26.43
CA ARG A 554 -10.93 1.30 -26.23
C ARG A 554 -11.10 0.54 -24.92
N LEU A 555 -11.44 1.19 -23.82
CA LEU A 555 -11.68 0.54 -22.53
C LEU A 555 -12.84 -0.44 -22.62
N LEU A 556 -13.93 -0.07 -23.28
CA LEU A 556 -15.07 -0.96 -23.50
C LEU A 556 -14.68 -2.17 -24.38
N ALA A 557 -13.91 -1.97 -25.45
CA ALA A 557 -13.40 -3.03 -26.30
C ALA A 557 -12.50 -4.03 -25.54
N ASP A 558 -11.75 -3.54 -24.55
CA ASP A 558 -10.89 -4.34 -23.66
C ASP A 558 -11.66 -4.91 -22.44
N GLY A 559 -13.00 -4.83 -22.43
CA GLY A 559 -13.85 -5.45 -21.42
C GLY A 559 -13.98 -4.70 -20.10
N GLN A 560 -13.58 -3.43 -20.03
CA GLN A 560 -13.83 -2.59 -18.86
C GLN A 560 -15.32 -2.24 -18.74
N ILE A 561 -15.76 -2.01 -17.50
CA ILE A 561 -17.12 -1.58 -17.19
C ILE A 561 -17.04 -0.15 -16.68
N LEU A 562 -17.66 0.78 -17.39
CA LEU A 562 -17.56 2.22 -17.16
C LEU A 562 -18.84 2.83 -16.62
N GLU A 563 -19.95 2.11 -16.76
CA GLU A 563 -21.28 2.53 -16.32
C GLU A 563 -22.13 1.30 -15.96
N LEU A 564 -23.15 1.48 -15.13
CA LEU A 564 -24.11 0.44 -14.86
C LEU A 564 -24.94 0.18 -16.14
N GLN A 565 -25.07 -1.09 -16.49
CA GLN A 565 -26.04 -1.49 -17.49
C GLN A 565 -27.42 -1.59 -16.81
N ASP A 566 -28.43 -0.92 -17.37
CA ASP A 566 -29.81 -0.96 -16.91
C ASP A 566 -30.42 -2.37 -16.98
#